data_e017f96e178590756c3e7df2e5ff07f3
#
_entry.id   e017f96e178590756c3e7df2e5ff07f3
#
_cell.length_a   1.000
_cell.length_b   1.000
_cell.length_c   1.000
_cell.angle_alpha   90.00
_cell.angle_beta   90.00
_cell.angle_gamma   90.00
#
_symmetry.space_group_name_H-M   'P 1'
#
loop_
_entity.id
_entity.type
_entity.pdbx_description
1 polymer ?
#
loop_
_entity_poly.entity_id
_entity_poly.type
_entity_poly.pdbx_seq_one_letter_code
_entity_poly.pdbx_strand_id
1 'polypeptide(L)'
;IRQFMNSGLLYEDAEHHNCVFVGKNSAGQAKYAGLRGTYDRDGKGFRGDVTGSDKNVGFAIPHDPMSDQMRVFEAPIDLMSYLSLHREPINAVALCGLYDGALETYLKDNPSIKRITLCLDADAPGRAAAQQLKDKYSARGYAV
;
A
#
# COMPACT_ATOMS: atom_id res chain seq x y z
N ILE A 1 -3.21 3.97 -13.95
CA ILE A 1 -4.13 4.94 -13.29
C ILE A 1 -5.58 4.54 -13.56
N ARG A 2 -6.05 4.45 -14.81
CA ARG A 2 -7.47 4.16 -15.16
C ARG A 2 -8.02 2.92 -14.46
N GLN A 3 -7.24 1.85 -14.30
CA GLN A 3 -7.66 0.64 -13.61
C GLN A 3 -8.01 0.93 -12.14
N PHE A 4 -7.20 1.72 -11.43
CA PHE A 4 -7.46 2.13 -10.06
C PHE A 4 -8.69 3.03 -9.93
N MET A 5 -8.90 3.94 -10.89
CA MET A 5 -10.09 4.77 -10.92
C MET A 5 -11.35 3.95 -11.15
N ASN A 6 -11.33 3.03 -12.14
CA ASN A 6 -12.47 2.16 -12.45
C ASN A 6 -12.85 1.21 -11.30
N SER A 7 -11.87 0.79 -10.50
CA SER A 7 -12.10 -0.06 -9.31
C SER A 7 -12.46 0.73 -8.04
N GLY A 8 -12.50 2.06 -8.14
CA GLY A 8 -12.77 2.94 -6.98
C GLY A 8 -11.69 2.88 -5.91
N LEU A 9 -10.44 2.64 -6.31
CA LEU A 9 -9.27 2.68 -5.44
C LEU A 9 -8.55 4.03 -5.50
N LEU A 10 -8.82 4.83 -6.53
CA LEU A 10 -8.25 6.16 -6.71
C LEU A 10 -9.32 7.10 -7.25
N TYR A 11 -9.46 8.26 -6.62
CA TYR A 11 -10.30 9.36 -7.12
C TYR A 11 -9.77 10.71 -6.64
N GLU A 12 -10.35 11.79 -7.14
CA GLU A 12 -10.08 13.17 -6.72
C GLU A 12 -11.19 13.64 -5.78
N ASP A 13 -10.84 14.20 -4.61
CA ASP A 13 -11.85 14.84 -3.76
C ASP A 13 -12.33 16.17 -4.37
N ALA A 14 -13.63 16.45 -4.22
CA ALA A 14 -14.26 17.59 -4.87
C ALA A 14 -13.96 18.93 -4.18
N GLU A 15 -13.53 18.94 -2.93
CA GLU A 15 -13.35 20.16 -2.13
C GLU A 15 -11.94 20.73 -2.27
N HIS A 16 -10.94 19.87 -2.19
CA HIS A 16 -9.53 20.28 -2.15
C HIS A 16 -8.71 19.75 -3.34
N HIS A 17 -9.34 18.98 -4.22
CA HIS A 17 -8.67 18.36 -5.38
C HIS A 17 -7.48 17.46 -5.01
N ASN A 18 -7.53 16.86 -3.81
CA ASN A 18 -6.52 15.87 -3.43
C ASN A 18 -6.73 14.54 -4.17
N CYS A 19 -5.65 13.81 -4.45
CA CYS A 19 -5.76 12.39 -4.78
C CYS A 19 -6.16 11.61 -3.53
N VAL A 20 -7.21 10.79 -3.63
CA VAL A 20 -7.70 9.91 -2.56
C VAL A 20 -7.37 8.47 -2.92
N PHE A 21 -6.59 7.81 -2.07
CA PHE A 21 -6.20 6.40 -2.20
C PHE A 21 -7.02 5.55 -1.24
N VAL A 22 -7.84 4.65 -1.76
CA VAL A 22 -8.80 3.86 -0.97
C VAL A 22 -8.26 2.46 -0.68
N GLY A 23 -8.19 2.10 0.60
CA GLY A 23 -7.99 0.72 1.04
C GLY A 23 -9.32 0.02 1.26
N LYS A 24 -9.47 -1.19 0.72
CA LYS A 24 -10.66 -2.02 0.88
C LYS A 24 -10.30 -3.30 1.62
N ASN A 25 -11.21 -3.75 2.49
CA ASN A 25 -11.09 -5.07 3.13
C ASN A 25 -11.44 -6.20 2.14
N SER A 26 -11.32 -7.45 2.57
CA SER A 26 -11.63 -8.64 1.76
C SER A 26 -13.09 -8.72 1.30
N ALA A 27 -14.02 -8.02 1.99
CA ALA A 27 -15.42 -7.89 1.57
C ALA A 27 -15.65 -6.75 0.55
N GLY A 28 -14.58 -6.07 0.08
CA GLY A 28 -14.66 -4.96 -0.87
C GLY A 28 -15.11 -3.62 -0.27
N GLN A 29 -15.27 -3.54 1.05
CA GLN A 29 -15.70 -2.31 1.73
C GLN A 29 -14.50 -1.39 1.94
N ALA A 30 -14.66 -0.10 1.64
CA ALA A 30 -13.68 0.93 1.96
C ALA A 30 -13.52 1.06 3.49
N LYS A 31 -12.29 0.93 3.98
CA LYS A 31 -11.92 1.04 5.40
C LYS A 31 -10.81 2.04 5.66
N TYR A 32 -10.07 2.39 4.64
CA TYR A 32 -8.98 3.35 4.69
C TYR A 32 -9.09 4.33 3.53
N ALA A 33 -8.74 5.58 3.76
CA ALA A 33 -8.53 6.55 2.70
C ALA A 33 -7.35 7.48 3.05
N GLY A 34 -6.32 7.43 2.22
CA GLY A 34 -5.17 8.33 2.27
C GLY A 34 -5.32 9.49 1.30
N LEU A 35 -4.88 10.67 1.70
CA LEU A 35 -4.95 11.91 0.94
C LEU A 35 -3.57 12.37 0.50
N ARG A 36 -3.45 12.80 -0.76
CA ARG A 36 -2.26 13.44 -1.29
C ARG A 36 -2.63 14.69 -2.07
N GLY A 37 -2.15 15.85 -1.61
CA GLY A 37 -2.36 17.12 -2.29
C GLY A 37 -1.75 17.14 -3.68
N THR A 38 -2.45 17.75 -4.63
CA THR A 38 -1.99 17.98 -6.00
C THR A 38 -1.31 19.34 -6.14
N TYR A 39 -1.42 20.19 -5.14
CA TYR A 39 -0.77 21.50 -5.08
C TYR A 39 0.32 21.52 -4.03
N ASP A 40 1.46 22.11 -4.40
CA ASP A 40 2.56 22.38 -3.49
C ASP A 40 2.40 23.80 -2.93
N ARG A 41 2.25 23.90 -1.60
CA ARG A 41 2.36 25.18 -0.90
C ARG A 41 3.67 25.18 -0.13
N ASP A 42 4.52 26.15 -0.44
CA ASP A 42 5.83 26.33 0.23
C ASP A 42 6.74 25.07 0.17
N GLY A 43 6.72 24.33 -0.98
CA GLY A 43 7.54 23.15 -1.19
C GLY A 43 7.08 21.90 -0.41
N LYS A 44 5.88 21.94 0.19
CA LYS A 44 5.31 20.78 0.92
C LYS A 44 3.93 20.43 0.42
N GLY A 45 3.83 19.31 -0.30
CA GLY A 45 2.54 18.72 -0.67
C GLY A 45 1.78 18.22 0.57
N PHE A 46 0.48 18.47 0.63
CA PHE A 46 -0.38 17.93 1.68
C PHE A 46 -0.39 16.40 1.65
N ARG A 47 -0.33 15.77 2.81
CA ARG A 47 -0.57 14.34 3.01
C ARG A 47 -1.27 14.11 4.34
N GLY A 48 -2.21 13.19 4.36
CA GLY A 48 -2.97 12.84 5.55
C GLY A 48 -3.85 11.63 5.32
N ASP A 49 -4.54 11.22 6.35
CA ASP A 49 -5.57 10.18 6.27
C ASP A 49 -6.93 10.78 6.62
N VAL A 50 -7.97 10.25 6.00
CA VAL A 50 -9.34 10.60 6.38
C VAL A 50 -9.63 10.11 7.80
N THR A 51 -10.26 10.93 8.61
CA THR A 51 -10.65 10.57 9.98
C THR A 51 -11.47 9.29 10.01
N GLY A 52 -11.12 8.36 10.88
CA GLY A 52 -11.77 7.05 10.99
C GLY A 52 -11.19 5.98 10.07
N SER A 53 -10.12 6.28 9.32
CA SER A 53 -9.39 5.28 8.54
C SER A 53 -8.78 4.19 9.41
N ASP A 54 -8.96 2.93 9.00
CA ASP A 54 -8.35 1.77 9.65
C ASP A 54 -6.97 1.50 9.03
N LYS A 55 -5.92 1.76 9.79
CA LYS A 55 -4.51 1.53 9.40
C LYS A 55 -4.16 0.05 9.18
N ASN A 56 -5.02 -0.89 9.58
CA ASN A 56 -4.84 -2.30 9.26
C ASN A 56 -5.32 -2.65 7.84
N VAL A 57 -5.86 -1.67 7.11
CA VAL A 57 -6.28 -1.83 5.71
C VAL A 57 -5.53 -0.82 4.85
N GLY A 58 -4.48 -1.27 4.18
CA GLY A 58 -3.69 -0.43 3.29
C GLY A 58 -4.28 -0.31 1.88
N PHE A 59 -3.62 0.49 1.05
CA PHE A 59 -3.91 0.53 -0.37
C PHE A 59 -3.33 -0.72 -1.04
N ALA A 60 -4.18 -1.60 -1.55
CA ALA A 60 -3.76 -2.87 -2.12
C ALA A 60 -4.38 -3.13 -3.49
N ILE A 61 -3.69 -3.90 -4.32
CA ILE A 61 -4.26 -4.47 -5.54
C ILE A 61 -4.91 -5.83 -5.20
N PRO A 62 -5.94 -6.25 -5.96
CA PRO A 62 -6.56 -7.56 -5.77
C PRO A 62 -5.53 -8.69 -5.84
N HIS A 63 -5.69 -9.68 -4.97
CA HIS A 63 -4.81 -10.84 -4.91
C HIS A 63 -4.92 -11.71 -6.15
N ASP A 64 -3.76 -12.07 -6.73
CA ASP A 64 -3.63 -13.14 -7.73
C ASP A 64 -3.31 -14.46 -7.01
N PRO A 65 -4.25 -15.41 -6.93
CA PRO A 65 -4.05 -16.68 -6.20
C PRO A 65 -3.02 -17.59 -6.86
N MET A 66 -2.64 -17.33 -8.11
CA MET A 66 -1.61 -18.11 -8.82
C MET A 66 -0.18 -17.70 -8.43
N SER A 67 -0.02 -16.61 -7.71
CA SER A 67 1.29 -16.11 -7.26
C SER A 67 1.41 -16.20 -5.73
N ASP A 68 2.52 -16.79 -5.26
CA ASP A 68 2.90 -16.83 -3.85
C ASP A 68 3.80 -15.65 -3.42
N GLN A 69 4.03 -14.70 -4.34
CA GLN A 69 4.87 -13.52 -4.12
C GLN A 69 4.03 -12.27 -3.92
N MET A 70 4.52 -11.37 -3.05
CA MET A 70 3.98 -10.04 -2.94
C MET A 70 5.07 -8.97 -2.80
N ARG A 71 4.73 -7.73 -3.10
CA ARG A 71 5.56 -6.54 -2.84
C ARG A 71 4.88 -5.61 -1.86
N VAL A 72 5.67 -5.04 -0.98
CA VAL A 72 5.23 -4.12 0.07
C VAL A 72 5.85 -2.76 -0.16
N PHE A 73 5.03 -1.74 -0.30
CA PHE A 73 5.44 -0.36 -0.54
C PHE A 73 5.12 0.52 0.67
N GLU A 74 5.83 1.62 0.83
CA GLU A 74 5.54 2.60 1.87
C GLU A 74 4.28 3.41 1.54
N ALA A 75 4.17 3.91 0.31
CA ALA A 75 3.04 4.73 -0.13
C ALA A 75 2.35 4.20 -1.39
N PRO A 76 1.05 4.53 -1.59
CA PRO A 76 0.30 4.17 -2.80
C PRO A 76 0.94 4.65 -4.10
N ILE A 77 1.59 5.82 -4.07
CA ILE A 77 2.27 6.39 -5.25
C ILE A 77 3.43 5.50 -5.70
N ASP A 78 4.19 4.93 -4.76
CA ASP A 78 5.32 4.06 -5.07
C ASP A 78 4.85 2.76 -5.71
N LEU A 79 3.78 2.16 -5.16
CA LEU A 79 3.12 0.99 -5.74
C LEU A 79 2.65 1.27 -7.17
N MET A 80 1.96 2.39 -7.40
CA MET A 80 1.47 2.77 -8.71
C MET A 80 2.60 3.08 -9.70
N SER A 81 3.69 3.71 -9.22
CA SER A 81 4.89 3.98 -10.02
C SER A 81 5.57 2.68 -10.44
N TYR A 82 5.70 1.73 -9.51
CA TYR A 82 6.22 0.41 -9.82
C TYR A 82 5.43 -0.28 -10.93
N LEU A 83 4.10 -0.31 -10.83
CA LEU A 83 3.22 -0.91 -11.85
C LEU A 83 3.25 -0.19 -13.21
N SER A 84 3.60 1.10 -13.21
CA SER A 84 3.76 1.87 -14.45
C SER A 84 5.05 1.51 -15.18
N LEU A 85 6.10 1.18 -14.44
CA LEU A 85 7.41 0.79 -14.96
C LEU A 85 7.49 -0.71 -15.27
N HIS A 86 6.83 -1.53 -14.47
CA HIS A 86 6.85 -3.00 -14.56
C HIS A 86 5.43 -3.49 -14.87
N ARG A 87 5.22 -3.98 -16.08
CA ARG A 87 3.89 -4.42 -16.56
C ARG A 87 3.54 -5.85 -16.18
N GLU A 88 4.17 -6.40 -15.17
CA GLU A 88 3.88 -7.74 -14.65
C GLU A 88 2.75 -7.70 -13.61
N PRO A 89 1.88 -8.73 -13.58
CA PRO A 89 0.93 -8.87 -12.49
C PRO A 89 1.67 -9.15 -11.19
N ILE A 90 1.32 -8.44 -10.12
CA ILE A 90 1.90 -8.63 -8.79
C ILE A 90 0.81 -8.57 -7.72
N ASN A 91 1.00 -9.31 -6.64
CA ASN A 91 0.32 -9.03 -5.38
C ASN A 91 1.06 -7.90 -4.68
N ALA A 92 0.37 -6.86 -4.25
CA ALA A 92 1.02 -5.73 -3.61
C ALA A 92 0.11 -5.00 -2.63
N VAL A 93 0.74 -4.46 -1.58
CA VAL A 93 0.12 -3.57 -0.62
C VAL A 93 1.04 -2.39 -0.34
N ALA A 94 0.46 -1.20 -0.24
CA ALA A 94 1.12 -0.02 0.33
C ALA A 94 0.64 0.18 1.76
N LEU A 95 1.58 0.30 2.70
CA LEU A 95 1.31 0.41 4.13
C LEU A 95 0.70 1.76 4.51
N CYS A 96 0.88 2.77 3.66
CA CYS A 96 0.51 4.16 3.92
C CYS A 96 1.25 4.72 5.16
N GLY A 97 2.54 4.43 5.23
CA GLY A 97 3.49 4.72 6.30
C GLY A 97 4.37 3.51 6.58
N LEU A 98 4.88 3.39 7.81
CA LEU A 98 5.78 2.29 8.21
C LEU A 98 5.13 1.26 9.17
N TYR A 99 3.86 1.46 9.54
CA TYR A 99 3.09 0.51 10.35
C TYR A 99 2.61 -0.66 9.49
N ASP A 100 2.88 -1.88 9.91
CA ASP A 100 2.67 -3.08 9.11
C ASP A 100 1.31 -3.78 9.27
N GLY A 101 0.34 -3.15 9.92
CA GLY A 101 -0.99 -3.73 10.10
C GLY A 101 -1.69 -4.09 8.79
N ALA A 102 -1.49 -3.29 7.75
CA ALA A 102 -2.01 -3.58 6.41
C ALA A 102 -1.38 -4.83 5.79
N LEU A 103 -0.07 -5.04 5.99
CA LEU A 103 0.62 -6.26 5.55
C LEU A 103 0.12 -7.48 6.32
N GLU A 104 -0.06 -7.38 7.64
CA GLU A 104 -0.60 -8.47 8.45
C GLU A 104 -1.99 -8.90 7.99
N THR A 105 -2.88 -7.94 7.75
CA THR A 105 -4.23 -8.21 7.24
C THR A 105 -4.18 -8.86 5.87
N TYR A 106 -3.36 -8.32 4.96
CA TYR A 106 -3.22 -8.87 3.61
C TYR A 106 -2.73 -10.32 3.63
N LEU A 107 -1.71 -10.64 4.44
CA LEU A 107 -1.19 -12.00 4.56
C LEU A 107 -2.18 -12.97 5.21
N LYS A 108 -2.96 -12.50 6.19
CA LYS A 108 -4.02 -13.29 6.82
C LYS A 108 -5.12 -13.66 5.83
N ASP A 109 -5.52 -12.69 4.98
CA ASP A 109 -6.57 -12.90 3.98
C ASP A 109 -6.07 -13.72 2.77
N ASN A 110 -4.74 -13.80 2.56
CA ASN A 110 -4.12 -14.46 1.41
C ASN A 110 -3.01 -15.44 1.84
N PRO A 111 -3.36 -16.59 2.45
CA PRO A 111 -2.39 -17.53 3.04
C PRO A 111 -1.50 -18.26 2.03
N SER A 112 -1.79 -18.14 0.73
CA SER A 112 -0.94 -18.64 -0.35
C SER A 112 0.39 -17.87 -0.49
N ILE A 113 0.45 -16.63 -0.01
CA ILE A 113 1.68 -15.81 -0.06
C ILE A 113 2.75 -16.43 0.84
N LYS A 114 3.96 -16.59 0.27
CA LYS A 114 5.14 -17.17 0.97
C LYS A 114 6.38 -16.30 0.84
N ARG A 115 6.41 -15.42 -0.16
CA ARG A 115 7.57 -14.57 -0.48
C ARG A 115 7.17 -13.11 -0.43
N ILE A 116 7.92 -12.30 0.32
CA ILE A 116 7.69 -10.88 0.53
C ILE A 116 8.90 -10.11 0.02
N THR A 117 8.68 -9.13 -0.84
CA THR A 117 9.71 -8.17 -1.23
C THR A 117 9.36 -6.80 -0.65
N LEU A 118 10.23 -6.27 0.20
CA LEU A 118 10.06 -4.96 0.81
C LEU A 118 10.61 -3.89 -0.13
N CYS A 119 9.75 -2.99 -0.55
CA CYS A 119 10.03 -1.86 -1.45
C CYS A 119 9.75 -0.55 -0.71
N LEU A 120 10.36 -0.37 0.47
CA LEU A 120 10.23 0.84 1.29
C LEU A 120 11.25 1.91 0.85
N ASP A 121 11.06 3.14 1.29
CA ASP A 121 11.95 4.24 0.96
C ASP A 121 13.39 3.98 1.41
N ALA A 122 14.36 4.39 0.60
CA ALA A 122 15.78 4.20 0.87
C ALA A 122 16.37 5.27 1.83
N ASP A 123 15.54 5.83 2.70
CA ASP A 123 15.95 6.73 3.77
C ASP A 123 16.26 5.98 5.09
N ALA A 124 16.66 6.68 6.15
CA ALA A 124 17.01 6.02 7.40
C ALA A 124 15.81 5.34 8.08
N PRO A 125 14.61 5.97 8.19
CA PRO A 125 13.41 5.31 8.72
C PRO A 125 12.98 4.10 7.90
N GLY A 126 12.93 4.22 6.55
CA GLY A 126 12.52 3.13 5.66
C GLY A 126 13.46 1.92 5.75
N ARG A 127 14.79 2.14 5.79
CA ARG A 127 15.76 1.05 5.98
C ARG A 127 15.61 0.37 7.35
N ALA A 128 15.39 1.14 8.41
CA ALA A 128 15.17 0.57 9.75
C ALA A 128 13.89 -0.27 9.78
N ALA A 129 12.79 0.23 9.21
CA ALA A 129 11.54 -0.48 9.09
C ALA A 129 11.70 -1.77 8.24
N ALA A 130 12.40 -1.69 7.10
CA ALA A 130 12.67 -2.85 6.26
C ALA A 130 13.40 -3.95 7.01
N GLN A 131 14.41 -3.60 7.83
CA GLN A 131 15.12 -4.59 8.64
C GLN A 131 14.21 -5.22 9.70
N GLN A 132 13.41 -4.42 10.40
CA GLN A 132 12.46 -4.93 11.40
C GLN A 132 11.42 -5.87 10.79
N LEU A 133 10.84 -5.48 9.64
CA LEU A 133 9.87 -6.32 8.93
C LEU A 133 10.50 -7.61 8.41
N LYS A 134 11.72 -7.54 7.87
CA LYS A 134 12.47 -8.71 7.45
C LYS A 134 12.65 -9.69 8.60
N ASP A 135 13.14 -9.24 9.75
CA ASP A 135 13.35 -10.08 10.91
C ASP A 135 12.03 -10.70 11.41
N LYS A 136 10.98 -9.88 11.53
CA LYS A 136 9.64 -10.31 11.95
C LYS A 136 9.03 -11.38 11.05
N TYR A 137 9.03 -11.16 9.74
CA TYR A 137 8.34 -12.06 8.80
C TYR A 137 9.20 -13.29 8.46
N SER A 138 10.53 -13.18 8.46
CA SER A 138 11.42 -14.36 8.35
C SER A 138 11.24 -15.31 9.54
N ALA A 139 11.11 -14.77 10.77
CA ALA A 139 10.82 -15.59 11.96
C ALA A 139 9.44 -16.29 11.88
N ARG A 140 8.52 -15.79 11.07
CA ARG A 140 7.20 -16.38 10.82
C ARG A 140 7.18 -17.35 9.61
N GLY A 141 8.33 -17.60 8.99
CA GLY A 141 8.48 -18.57 7.90
C GLY A 141 8.28 -18.01 6.49
N TYR A 142 8.20 -16.69 6.32
CA TYR A 142 8.20 -16.09 5.00
C TYR A 142 9.64 -15.93 4.47
N ALA A 143 9.84 -16.07 3.16
CA ALA A 143 11.04 -15.61 2.48
C ALA A 143 10.95 -14.09 2.25
N VAL A 144 11.85 -13.30 2.86
CA VAL A 144 11.83 -11.83 2.79
C VAL A 144 13.14 -11.31 2.24
#